data_5e3b081c710b31329c99728f89b2bfe5
#
_entry.id   5e3b081c710b31329c99728f89b2bfe5
#
_cell.length_a   1.000
_cell.length_b   1.000
_cell.length_c   1.000
_cell.angle_alpha   90.00
_cell.angle_beta   90.00
_cell.angle_gamma   90.00
#
_symmetry.space_group_name_H-M   'P 1'
#
loop_
_entity.id
_entity.type
_entity.pdbx_description
1 polymer ?
#
loop_
_entity_poly.entity_id
_entity_poly.type
_entity_poly.pdbx_seq_one_letter_code
_entity_poly.pdbx_strand_id
1 'polypeptide(L)'
;LSFFRLGVSINQPIAKLGGDMSAPTELAHRVRDLINNAGYRHNDRLPPERELCSKLGTTRNQLRRALAELEAQGLIWRHVGRGTFVGSRPVLNLTDVTYLGNQIKPEQVVSVRFTIEPQLSRLAALHSTRSDREQMRLCADKCRTAEDWRTYEAWDNNLHYAIARSTRNQLFLYFFETLNSVRRSIVWGQPRETLKPAEDYSSFSEHDVIVSAIAKGDCELAASAMVDHLKSVYSRVLPTSIQSDS
;
A
#
# COMPACT_ATOMS: atom_id res chain seq x y z
N LEU A 1 17.25 34.56 -4.51
CA LEU A 1 16.12 35.32 -4.98
C LEU A 1 15.99 35.12 -6.49
N SER A 2 15.43 34.07 -6.98
CA SER A 2 14.82 34.00 -8.31
C SER A 2 14.01 32.70 -8.40
N PHE A 3 12.70 32.81 -8.33
CA PHE A 3 11.75 31.73 -8.50
C PHE A 3 11.69 31.31 -9.97
N PHE A 4 12.16 30.12 -10.29
CA PHE A 4 11.86 29.47 -11.58
C PHE A 4 10.39 29.05 -11.58
N ARG A 5 9.55 29.80 -12.31
CA ARG A 5 8.22 29.38 -12.74
C ARG A 5 8.39 28.34 -13.85
N LEU A 6 8.27 27.09 -13.52
CA LEU A 6 7.99 26.04 -14.51
C LEU A 6 6.50 26.06 -14.82
N GLY A 7 6.13 26.75 -15.88
CA GLY A 7 4.81 26.67 -16.50
C GLY A 7 4.65 25.32 -17.21
N VAL A 8 4.05 24.35 -16.56
CA VAL A 8 3.61 23.13 -17.21
C VAL A 8 2.26 23.40 -17.83
N SER A 9 2.25 23.66 -19.14
CA SER A 9 1.02 23.70 -19.95
C SER A 9 0.47 22.28 -20.08
N ILE A 10 -0.68 22.03 -19.44
CA ILE A 10 -1.38 20.72 -19.47
C ILE A 10 -2.26 20.61 -20.73
N ASN A 11 -1.78 21.08 -21.87
CA ASN A 11 -2.54 21.00 -23.11
C ASN A 11 -1.69 20.48 -24.27
N GLN A 12 -1.16 19.24 -24.09
CA GLN A 12 -0.71 18.43 -25.22
C GLN A 12 -1.61 17.21 -25.36
N PRO A 13 -2.16 16.94 -26.55
CA PRO A 13 -2.90 15.72 -26.81
C PRO A 13 -1.95 14.55 -26.68
N ILE A 14 -2.31 13.58 -25.82
CA ILE A 14 -1.61 12.29 -25.69
C ILE A 14 -1.50 11.67 -27.09
N ALA A 15 -0.26 11.53 -27.56
CA ALA A 15 0.04 10.92 -28.84
C ALA A 15 -0.65 9.55 -28.94
N LYS A 16 -1.35 9.34 -30.04
CA LYS A 16 -1.97 8.08 -30.46
C LYS A 16 -0.95 6.96 -30.43
N LEU A 17 -1.02 6.11 -29.42
CA LEU A 17 -0.53 4.74 -29.54
C LEU A 17 -1.54 4.02 -30.45
N GLY A 18 -1.14 3.80 -31.70
CA GLY A 18 -1.92 3.16 -32.73
C GLY A 18 -2.10 1.67 -32.42
N GLY A 19 -3.22 1.33 -31.79
CA GLY A 19 -3.85 0.03 -31.89
C GLY A 19 -5.17 0.25 -32.62
N ASP A 20 -5.45 -0.57 -33.62
CA ASP A 20 -6.66 -0.56 -34.43
C ASP A 20 -7.90 -0.63 -33.51
N MET A 21 -8.43 0.54 -33.14
CA MET A 21 -9.68 0.65 -32.37
C MET A 21 -10.82 0.54 -33.37
N SER A 22 -11.23 -0.68 -33.71
CA SER A 22 -12.50 -0.94 -34.35
C SER A 22 -13.62 -0.25 -33.57
N ALA A 23 -14.60 0.35 -34.26
CA ALA A 23 -15.75 0.98 -33.62
C ALA A 23 -16.40 0.02 -32.62
N PRO A 24 -16.87 0.53 -31.45
CA PRO A 24 -17.50 -0.32 -30.44
C PRO A 24 -18.66 -1.12 -31.04
N THR A 25 -18.79 -2.39 -30.65
CA THR A 25 -19.92 -3.19 -31.11
C THR A 25 -21.25 -2.58 -30.65
N GLU A 26 -22.32 -2.80 -31.42
CA GLU A 26 -23.68 -2.36 -31.07
C GLU A 26 -24.07 -2.80 -29.64
N LEU A 27 -23.64 -3.98 -29.22
CA LEU A 27 -23.91 -4.47 -27.87
C LEU A 27 -23.13 -3.69 -26.80
N ALA A 28 -21.90 -3.26 -27.07
CA ALA A 28 -21.14 -2.40 -26.17
C ALA A 28 -21.82 -1.03 -25.99
N HIS A 29 -22.37 -0.47 -27.08
CA HIS A 29 -23.18 0.75 -26.98
C HIS A 29 -24.40 0.54 -26.08
N ARG A 30 -25.15 -0.55 -26.27
CA ARG A 30 -26.35 -0.85 -25.45
C ARG A 30 -26.02 -1.06 -23.99
N VAL A 31 -24.89 -1.67 -23.65
CA VAL A 31 -24.41 -1.81 -22.26
C VAL A 31 -24.06 -0.42 -21.70
N ARG A 32 -23.38 0.43 -22.47
CA ARG A 32 -23.06 1.81 -22.07
C ARG A 32 -24.31 2.62 -21.78
N ASP A 33 -25.32 2.54 -22.65
CA ASP A 33 -26.60 3.24 -22.49
C ASP A 33 -27.34 2.73 -21.24
N LEU A 34 -27.30 1.44 -20.98
CA LEU A 34 -27.85 0.87 -19.75
C LEU A 34 -27.17 1.46 -18.51
N ILE A 35 -25.83 1.59 -18.52
CA ILE A 35 -25.07 2.20 -17.42
C ILE A 35 -25.50 3.65 -17.21
N ASN A 36 -25.55 4.43 -18.28
CA ASN A 36 -25.88 5.85 -18.21
C ASN A 36 -27.34 6.10 -17.79
N ASN A 37 -28.26 5.36 -18.37
CA ASN A 37 -29.72 5.57 -18.13
C ASN A 37 -30.18 5.02 -16.77
N ALA A 38 -29.50 4.01 -16.22
CA ALA A 38 -29.82 3.47 -14.90
C ALA A 38 -29.17 4.26 -13.74
N GLY A 39 -28.42 5.32 -14.04
CA GLY A 39 -27.82 6.20 -13.02
C GLY A 39 -26.68 5.58 -12.21
N TYR A 40 -25.99 4.54 -12.75
CA TYR A 40 -24.83 3.95 -12.09
C TYR A 40 -23.70 4.97 -11.93
N ARG A 41 -23.11 5.00 -10.74
CA ARG A 41 -21.97 5.84 -10.39
C ARG A 41 -20.66 5.07 -10.53
N HIS A 42 -19.55 5.80 -10.50
CA HIS A 42 -18.21 5.19 -10.46
C HIS A 42 -18.10 4.21 -9.28
N ASN A 43 -17.57 3.01 -9.55
CA ASN A 43 -17.48 1.86 -8.64
C ASN A 43 -18.82 1.17 -8.28
N ASP A 44 -19.94 1.56 -8.84
CA ASP A 44 -21.17 0.78 -8.66
C ASP A 44 -21.04 -0.58 -9.36
N ARG A 45 -21.55 -1.60 -8.70
CA ARG A 45 -21.56 -2.95 -9.24
C ARG A 45 -22.69 -3.13 -10.25
N LEU A 46 -22.36 -3.60 -11.44
CA LEU A 46 -23.35 -4.00 -12.44
C LEU A 46 -24.06 -5.31 -12.06
N PRO A 47 -25.27 -5.55 -12.58
CA PRO A 47 -25.97 -6.81 -12.43
C PRO A 47 -25.10 -7.99 -12.92
N PRO A 48 -25.33 -9.20 -12.37
CA PRO A 48 -24.64 -10.40 -12.84
C PRO A 48 -24.82 -10.63 -14.35
N GLU A 49 -23.79 -11.23 -15.02
CA GLU A 49 -23.84 -11.51 -16.47
C GLU A 49 -25.15 -12.18 -16.91
N ARG A 50 -25.71 -13.08 -16.07
CA ARG A 50 -26.97 -13.77 -16.38
C ARG A 50 -28.15 -12.78 -16.52
N GLU A 51 -28.20 -11.80 -15.63
CA GLU A 51 -29.25 -10.77 -15.64
C GLU A 51 -29.05 -9.79 -16.79
N LEU A 52 -27.81 -9.38 -17.05
CA LEU A 52 -27.46 -8.53 -18.20
C LEU A 52 -27.81 -9.21 -19.51
N CYS A 53 -27.55 -10.51 -19.67
CA CYS A 53 -27.95 -11.27 -20.84
C CYS A 53 -29.48 -11.26 -21.04
N SER A 54 -30.24 -11.44 -19.97
CA SER A 54 -31.70 -11.40 -20.01
C SER A 54 -32.23 -10.00 -20.40
N LYS A 55 -31.69 -8.97 -19.76
CA LYS A 55 -32.10 -7.57 -20.02
C LYS A 55 -31.77 -7.10 -21.44
N LEU A 56 -30.64 -7.56 -21.99
CA LEU A 56 -30.14 -7.14 -23.28
C LEU A 56 -30.52 -8.11 -24.42
N GLY A 57 -31.16 -9.23 -24.12
CA GLY A 57 -31.54 -10.23 -25.13
C GLY A 57 -30.34 -10.83 -25.86
N THR A 58 -29.23 -11.11 -25.13
CA THR A 58 -27.96 -11.53 -25.75
C THR A 58 -27.39 -12.79 -25.11
N THR A 59 -26.44 -13.43 -25.77
CA THR A 59 -25.72 -14.60 -25.24
C THR A 59 -24.57 -14.17 -24.33
N ARG A 60 -24.15 -15.08 -23.42
CA ARG A 60 -22.99 -14.83 -22.54
C ARG A 60 -21.71 -14.50 -23.32
N ASN A 61 -21.46 -15.19 -24.44
CA ASN A 61 -20.24 -14.96 -25.23
C ASN A 61 -20.23 -13.57 -25.87
N GLN A 62 -21.39 -13.13 -26.41
CA GLN A 62 -21.53 -11.79 -26.98
C GLN A 62 -21.37 -10.71 -25.89
N LEU A 63 -22.04 -10.90 -24.74
CA LEU A 63 -21.93 -9.97 -23.61
C LEU A 63 -20.48 -9.85 -23.13
N ARG A 64 -19.74 -10.96 -22.98
CA ARG A 64 -18.34 -10.94 -22.55
C ARG A 64 -17.42 -10.19 -23.51
N ARG A 65 -17.67 -10.28 -24.83
CA ARG A 65 -16.93 -9.47 -25.82
C ARG A 65 -17.23 -7.98 -25.64
N ALA A 66 -18.50 -7.61 -25.55
CA ALA A 66 -18.89 -6.22 -25.32
C ALA A 66 -18.34 -5.67 -24.00
N LEU A 67 -18.35 -6.45 -22.92
CA LEU A 67 -17.75 -6.06 -21.64
C LEU A 67 -16.22 -5.93 -21.75
N ALA A 68 -15.54 -6.77 -22.53
CA ALA A 68 -14.10 -6.64 -22.77
C ALA A 68 -13.74 -5.34 -23.51
N GLU A 69 -14.56 -4.94 -24.47
CA GLU A 69 -14.40 -3.66 -25.17
C GLU A 69 -14.59 -2.46 -24.23
N LEU A 70 -15.63 -2.48 -23.39
CA LEU A 70 -15.88 -1.41 -22.41
C LEU A 70 -14.79 -1.35 -21.35
N GLU A 71 -14.22 -2.50 -20.95
CA GLU A 71 -13.09 -2.56 -20.02
C GLU A 71 -11.82 -1.98 -20.66
N ALA A 72 -11.55 -2.28 -21.92
CA ALA A 72 -10.42 -1.68 -22.66
C ALA A 72 -10.56 -0.15 -22.80
N GLN A 73 -11.79 0.36 -22.84
CA GLN A 73 -12.09 1.79 -22.83
C GLN A 73 -12.08 2.44 -21.43
N GLY A 74 -11.87 1.65 -20.37
CA GLY A 74 -11.90 2.14 -18.97
C GLY A 74 -13.29 2.52 -18.46
N LEU A 75 -14.36 2.14 -19.16
CA LEU A 75 -15.75 2.44 -18.78
C LEU A 75 -16.30 1.47 -17.73
N ILE A 76 -15.72 0.29 -17.65
CA ILE A 76 -15.97 -0.71 -16.61
C ILE A 76 -14.67 -1.41 -16.24
N TRP A 77 -14.68 -2.12 -15.12
CA TRP A 77 -13.62 -3.06 -14.75
C TRP A 77 -14.23 -4.34 -14.16
N ARG A 78 -13.53 -5.46 -14.32
CA ARG A 78 -14.00 -6.78 -13.87
C ARG A 78 -13.08 -7.34 -12.80
N HIS A 79 -13.70 -7.93 -11.79
CA HIS A 79 -13.01 -8.64 -10.72
C HIS A 79 -13.49 -10.08 -10.65
N VAL A 80 -12.57 -11.04 -10.76
CA VAL A 80 -12.89 -12.47 -10.67
C VAL A 80 -13.54 -12.75 -9.32
N GLY A 81 -14.71 -13.40 -9.34
CA GLY A 81 -15.50 -13.73 -8.14
C GLY A 81 -16.30 -12.57 -7.53
N ARG A 82 -16.04 -11.31 -7.88
CA ARG A 82 -16.75 -10.15 -7.29
C ARG A 82 -17.70 -9.45 -8.27
N GLY A 83 -17.50 -9.57 -9.56
CA GLY A 83 -18.39 -9.02 -10.60
C GLY A 83 -17.76 -7.94 -11.47
N THR A 84 -18.63 -7.17 -12.15
CA THR A 84 -18.29 -6.07 -13.03
C THR A 84 -18.71 -4.75 -12.37
N PHE A 85 -17.88 -3.72 -12.48
CA PHE A 85 -18.06 -2.41 -11.84
C PHE A 85 -17.90 -1.28 -12.85
N VAL A 86 -18.60 -0.17 -12.64
CA VAL A 86 -18.56 1.01 -13.52
C VAL A 86 -17.30 1.84 -13.29
N GLY A 87 -16.70 2.32 -14.37
CA GLY A 87 -15.52 3.17 -14.38
C GLY A 87 -14.20 2.44 -14.57
N SER A 88 -13.10 3.12 -14.43
CA SER A 88 -11.77 2.52 -14.48
C SER A 88 -11.50 1.74 -13.19
N ARG A 89 -10.76 0.64 -13.32
CA ARG A 89 -10.34 -0.14 -12.16
C ARG A 89 -9.62 0.79 -11.18
N PRO A 90 -10.08 0.88 -9.92
CA PRO A 90 -9.33 1.62 -8.91
C PRO A 90 -7.92 1.07 -8.88
N VAL A 91 -6.92 1.93 -8.96
CA VAL A 91 -5.49 1.53 -8.93
C VAL A 91 -5.20 0.76 -7.64
N LEU A 92 -5.96 1.03 -6.58
CA LEU A 92 -6.04 0.21 -5.37
C LEU A 92 -7.40 0.48 -4.70
N ASN A 93 -8.21 -0.54 -4.50
CA ASN A 93 -9.23 -0.48 -3.47
C ASN A 93 -8.53 -0.77 -2.13
N LEU A 94 -7.90 0.25 -1.56
CA LEU A 94 -7.12 0.14 -0.31
C LEU A 94 -7.97 -0.25 0.91
N THR A 95 -9.28 -0.26 0.77
CA THR A 95 -10.19 -0.83 1.79
C THR A 95 -10.17 -2.36 1.80
N ASP A 96 -9.58 -3.01 0.79
CA ASP A 96 -9.51 -4.47 0.71
C ASP A 96 -8.09 -5.01 0.98
N VAL A 97 -7.52 -4.59 2.11
CA VAL A 97 -6.22 -5.10 2.60
C VAL A 97 -6.24 -6.62 2.75
N THR A 98 -7.40 -7.21 3.07
CA THR A 98 -7.58 -8.66 3.17
C THR A 98 -7.33 -9.36 1.82
N TYR A 99 -7.77 -8.74 0.71
CA TYR A 99 -7.50 -9.27 -0.62
C TYR A 99 -6.00 -9.24 -0.97
N LEU A 100 -5.32 -8.16 -0.63
CA LEU A 100 -3.87 -8.05 -0.81
C LEU A 100 -3.12 -9.05 0.08
N GLY A 101 -3.53 -9.23 1.34
CA GLY A 101 -2.91 -10.17 2.28
C GLY A 101 -2.90 -11.61 1.77
N ASN A 102 -3.89 -12.01 0.98
CA ASN A 102 -3.96 -13.35 0.39
C ASN A 102 -3.12 -13.53 -0.89
N GLN A 103 -2.61 -12.45 -1.48
CA GLN A 103 -1.83 -12.48 -2.73
C GLN A 103 -0.38 -12.06 -2.56
N ILE A 104 -0.05 -11.38 -1.48
CA ILE A 104 1.27 -10.83 -1.24
C ILE A 104 2.07 -11.81 -0.37
N LYS A 105 3.26 -12.13 -0.83
CA LYS A 105 4.21 -12.92 -0.04
C LYS A 105 4.92 -12.03 1.00
N PRO A 106 5.33 -12.58 2.16
CA PRO A 106 6.07 -11.83 3.18
C PRO A 106 7.30 -11.08 2.63
N GLU A 107 8.03 -11.69 1.69
CA GLU A 107 9.23 -11.10 1.06
C GLU A 107 8.92 -9.81 0.30
N GLN A 108 7.75 -9.72 -0.32
CA GLN A 108 7.32 -8.52 -1.04
C GLN A 108 7.05 -7.36 -0.07
N VAL A 109 6.44 -7.63 1.09
CA VAL A 109 6.24 -6.63 2.15
C VAL A 109 7.59 -6.12 2.64
N VAL A 110 8.53 -7.03 2.87
CA VAL A 110 9.87 -6.70 3.34
C VAL A 110 10.61 -5.83 2.32
N SER A 111 10.60 -6.19 1.03
CA SER A 111 11.21 -5.40 -0.03
C SER A 111 10.67 -3.96 -0.06
N VAL A 112 9.36 -3.78 0.09
CA VAL A 112 8.75 -2.44 0.14
C VAL A 112 9.16 -1.69 1.40
N ARG A 113 9.24 -2.35 2.57
CA ARG A 113 9.72 -1.73 3.81
C ARG A 113 11.15 -1.21 3.66
N PHE A 114 12.06 -2.01 3.11
CA PHE A 114 13.45 -1.60 2.84
C PHE A 114 13.56 -0.41 1.90
N THR A 115 12.61 -0.24 0.98
CA THR A 115 12.58 0.89 0.05
C THR A 115 12.03 2.16 0.70
N ILE A 116 10.97 2.04 1.50
CA ILE A 116 10.20 3.19 1.97
C ILE A 116 10.67 3.67 3.35
N GLU A 117 10.83 2.78 4.34
CA GLU A 117 11.03 3.19 5.74
C GLU A 117 12.37 3.91 5.99
N PRO A 118 13.50 3.56 5.34
CA PRO A 118 14.72 4.37 5.45
C PRO A 118 14.54 5.80 4.94
N GLN A 119 13.78 5.99 3.85
CA GLN A 119 13.49 7.33 3.34
C GLN A 119 12.54 8.11 4.25
N LEU A 120 11.58 7.44 4.88
CA LEU A 120 10.74 8.06 5.90
C LEU A 120 11.57 8.51 7.11
N SER A 121 12.54 7.72 7.55
CA SER A 121 13.46 8.07 8.65
C SER A 121 14.35 9.27 8.29
N ARG A 122 14.87 9.32 7.06
CA ARG A 122 15.60 10.46 6.52
C ARG A 122 14.77 11.75 6.56
N LEU A 123 13.54 11.69 6.06
CA LEU A 123 12.62 12.82 6.04
C LEU A 123 12.16 13.22 7.46
N ALA A 124 12.00 12.25 8.36
CA ALA A 124 11.70 12.50 9.75
C ALA A 124 12.82 13.30 10.43
N ALA A 125 14.09 13.01 10.14
CA ALA A 125 15.24 13.76 10.64
C ALA A 125 15.21 15.24 10.18
N LEU A 126 14.70 15.51 8.97
CA LEU A 126 14.56 16.86 8.44
C LEU A 126 13.35 17.63 9.00
N HIS A 127 12.23 16.94 9.22
CA HIS A 127 10.93 17.61 9.39
C HIS A 127 10.29 17.39 10.75
N SER A 128 10.82 16.50 11.63
CA SER A 128 10.24 16.22 12.91
C SER A 128 10.29 17.43 13.86
N THR A 129 9.17 17.68 14.51
CA THR A 129 9.11 18.64 15.62
C THR A 129 9.62 18.03 16.91
N ARG A 130 9.78 18.86 17.96
CA ARG A 130 10.09 18.37 19.31
C ARG A 130 9.05 17.35 19.79
N SER A 131 7.76 17.64 19.60
CA SER A 131 6.67 16.73 20.01
C SER A 131 6.70 15.39 19.27
N ASP A 132 7.08 15.38 17.98
CA ASP A 132 7.22 14.13 17.22
C ASP A 132 8.36 13.27 17.81
N ARG A 133 9.50 13.88 18.14
CA ARG A 133 10.65 13.19 18.74
C ARG A 133 10.34 12.66 20.14
N GLU A 134 9.60 13.43 20.95
CA GLU A 134 9.11 12.97 22.25
C GLU A 134 8.17 11.76 22.10
N GLN A 135 7.28 11.78 21.11
CA GLN A 135 6.41 10.63 20.79
C GLN A 135 7.20 9.40 20.34
N MET A 136 8.21 9.57 19.48
CA MET A 136 9.08 8.45 19.05
C MET A 136 9.82 7.85 20.24
N ARG A 137 10.37 8.69 21.13
CA ARG A 137 11.04 8.25 22.36
C ARG A 137 10.10 7.45 23.25
N LEU A 138 8.90 7.97 23.48
CA LEU A 138 7.87 7.27 24.25
C LEU A 138 7.57 5.87 23.65
N CYS A 139 7.43 5.78 22.33
CA CYS A 139 7.17 4.49 21.67
C CYS A 139 8.33 3.50 21.88
N ALA A 140 9.60 3.96 21.71
CA ALA A 140 10.78 3.13 21.95
C ALA A 140 10.88 2.64 23.41
N ASP A 141 10.62 3.53 24.38
CA ASP A 141 10.62 3.17 25.82
C ASP A 141 9.50 2.15 26.13
N LYS A 142 8.32 2.31 25.53
CA LYS A 142 7.20 1.38 25.69
C LYS A 142 7.46 0.01 25.04
N CYS A 143 8.23 -0.06 23.94
CA CYS A 143 8.71 -1.32 23.41
C CYS A 143 9.54 -2.11 24.44
N ARG A 144 10.44 -1.42 25.14
CA ARG A 144 11.34 -2.00 26.15
C ARG A 144 10.59 -2.51 27.39
N THR A 145 9.50 -1.86 27.76
CA THR A 145 8.70 -2.20 28.96
C THR A 145 7.49 -3.07 28.64
N ALA A 146 7.37 -3.59 27.41
CA ALA A 146 6.27 -4.46 27.01
C ALA A 146 6.33 -5.82 27.74
N GLU A 147 5.19 -6.22 28.31
CA GLU A 147 5.07 -7.47 29.07
C GLU A 147 4.72 -8.68 28.22
N ASP A 148 4.38 -8.46 26.95
CA ASP A 148 4.09 -9.49 25.96
C ASP A 148 4.44 -9.02 24.54
N TRP A 149 4.54 -10.01 23.60
CA TRP A 149 4.86 -9.73 22.21
C TRP A 149 3.82 -8.85 21.50
N ARG A 150 2.55 -8.98 21.83
CA ARG A 150 1.48 -8.21 21.20
C ARG A 150 1.60 -6.73 21.57
N THR A 151 1.87 -6.46 22.83
CA THR A 151 2.11 -5.10 23.36
C THR A 151 3.39 -4.51 22.74
N TYR A 152 4.47 -5.30 22.66
CA TYR A 152 5.70 -4.91 21.96
C TYR A 152 5.43 -4.54 20.51
N GLU A 153 4.79 -5.42 19.73
CA GLU A 153 4.50 -5.22 18.32
C GLU A 153 3.58 -3.99 18.07
N ALA A 154 2.68 -3.71 19.00
CA ALA A 154 1.84 -2.52 18.93
C ALA A 154 2.67 -1.23 19.09
N TRP A 155 3.62 -1.18 20.04
CA TRP A 155 4.47 -0.02 20.25
C TRP A 155 5.56 0.12 19.17
N ASP A 156 6.15 -0.98 18.71
CA ASP A 156 7.01 -1.01 17.54
C ASP A 156 6.33 -0.37 16.33
N ASN A 157 5.11 -0.81 16.05
CA ASN A 157 4.31 -0.24 15.00
C ASN A 157 4.02 1.25 15.20
N ASN A 158 3.73 1.69 16.41
CA ASN A 158 3.50 3.09 16.73
C ASN A 158 4.76 3.94 16.54
N LEU A 159 5.96 3.39 16.79
CA LEU A 159 7.23 4.06 16.52
C LEU A 159 7.39 4.32 15.02
N HIS A 160 7.25 3.29 14.18
CA HIS A 160 7.35 3.42 12.73
C HIS A 160 6.27 4.37 12.16
N TYR A 161 5.05 4.33 12.72
CA TYR A 161 3.99 5.28 12.39
C TYR A 161 4.36 6.72 12.75
N ALA A 162 4.92 6.95 13.93
CA ALA A 162 5.35 8.29 14.36
C ALA A 162 6.46 8.85 13.45
N ILE A 163 7.38 7.99 12.98
CA ILE A 163 8.40 8.34 11.98
C ILE A 163 7.72 8.77 10.67
N ALA A 164 6.82 7.93 10.13
CA ALA A 164 6.11 8.23 8.89
C ALA A 164 5.30 9.55 8.98
N ARG A 165 4.57 9.75 10.08
CA ARG A 165 3.79 10.96 10.34
C ARG A 165 4.66 12.22 10.40
N SER A 166 5.85 12.13 10.97
CA SER A 166 6.75 13.27 11.15
C SER A 166 7.40 13.75 9.85
N THR A 167 7.28 13.01 8.73
CA THR A 167 7.69 13.45 7.41
C THR A 167 6.89 14.65 6.89
N ARG A 168 5.75 14.98 7.52
CA ARG A 168 4.81 16.03 7.09
C ARG A 168 4.22 15.81 5.69
N ASN A 169 4.30 14.60 5.17
CA ASN A 169 3.74 14.23 3.88
C ASN A 169 2.61 13.20 4.07
N GLN A 170 1.36 13.66 3.88
CA GLN A 170 0.18 12.83 4.06
C GLN A 170 0.15 11.60 3.12
N LEU A 171 0.74 11.72 1.92
CA LEU A 171 0.79 10.61 0.98
C LEU A 171 1.75 9.51 1.44
N PHE A 172 2.91 9.87 2.00
CA PHE A 172 3.81 8.90 2.64
C PHE A 172 3.17 8.22 3.84
N LEU A 173 2.46 8.99 4.67
CA LEU A 173 1.73 8.42 5.80
C LEU A 173 0.70 7.39 5.33
N TYR A 174 -0.08 7.72 4.32
CA TYR A 174 -1.08 6.83 3.74
C TYR A 174 -0.47 5.55 3.14
N PHE A 175 0.65 5.67 2.42
CA PHE A 175 1.38 4.48 1.93
C PHE A 175 1.91 3.62 3.06
N PHE A 176 2.44 4.23 4.12
CA PHE A 176 2.89 3.50 5.30
C PHE A 176 1.73 2.76 5.99
N GLU A 177 0.60 3.42 6.22
CA GLU A 177 -0.59 2.81 6.83
C GLU A 177 -1.10 1.61 6.03
N THR A 178 -1.14 1.73 4.71
CA THR A 178 -1.53 0.64 3.80
C THR A 178 -0.56 -0.53 3.90
N LEU A 179 0.74 -0.25 3.77
CA LEU A 179 1.80 -1.25 3.89
C LEU A 179 1.74 -1.96 5.23
N ASN A 180 1.55 -1.21 6.31
CA ASN A 180 1.46 -1.73 7.65
C ASN A 180 0.20 -2.59 7.88
N SER A 181 -0.92 -2.22 7.29
CA SER A 181 -2.13 -3.04 7.32
C SER A 181 -1.94 -4.37 6.62
N VAL A 182 -1.25 -4.39 5.46
CA VAL A 182 -0.88 -5.63 4.76
C VAL A 182 0.10 -6.46 5.60
N ARG A 183 1.15 -5.85 6.17
CA ARG A 183 2.10 -6.53 7.06
C ARG A 183 1.40 -7.24 8.21
N ARG A 184 0.48 -6.56 8.88
CA ARG A 184 -0.27 -7.12 10.01
C ARG A 184 -1.12 -8.32 9.61
N SER A 185 -1.72 -8.31 8.42
CA SER A 185 -2.55 -9.44 7.96
C SER A 185 -1.71 -10.69 7.63
N ILE A 186 -0.41 -10.53 7.32
CA ILE A 186 0.49 -11.63 6.93
C ILE A 186 1.29 -12.15 8.12
N VAL A 187 1.78 -11.26 9.00
CA VAL A 187 2.76 -11.59 10.05
C VAL A 187 2.11 -11.87 11.41
N TRP A 188 0.89 -11.37 11.65
CA TRP A 188 0.22 -11.57 12.93
C TRP A 188 -0.29 -13.00 13.09
N GLY A 189 0.08 -13.59 14.23
CA GLY A 189 -0.33 -14.95 14.59
C GLY A 189 0.78 -16.00 14.48
N GLN A 190 2.00 -15.60 14.13
CA GLN A 190 3.15 -16.53 14.23
C GLN A 190 3.42 -16.86 15.70
N PRO A 191 3.50 -18.16 16.06
CA PRO A 191 3.84 -18.58 17.42
C PRO A 191 5.20 -18.00 17.83
N ARG A 192 5.29 -17.48 19.06
CA ARG A 192 6.53 -17.01 19.67
C ARG A 192 6.97 -18.02 20.74
N GLU A 193 8.26 -18.29 20.81
CA GLU A 193 8.82 -19.25 21.77
C GLU A 193 8.80 -18.70 23.22
N THR A 194 8.78 -17.37 23.37
CA THR A 194 8.81 -16.69 24.67
C THR A 194 7.56 -15.84 24.87
N LEU A 195 7.20 -15.54 26.12
CA LEU A 195 6.05 -14.69 26.45
C LEU A 195 6.28 -13.23 26.02
N LYS A 196 7.48 -12.72 26.20
CA LYS A 196 7.88 -11.34 25.87
C LYS A 196 9.28 -11.31 25.24
N PRO A 197 9.68 -10.20 24.60
CA PRO A 197 11.06 -10.00 24.17
C PRO A 197 12.04 -10.14 25.35
N ALA A 198 13.23 -10.71 25.08
CA ALA A 198 14.31 -10.74 26.07
C ALA A 198 14.78 -9.31 26.42
N GLU A 199 15.39 -9.13 27.59
CA GLU A 199 15.82 -7.78 28.05
C GLU A 199 16.91 -7.18 27.13
N ASP A 200 17.71 -8.03 26.48
CA ASP A 200 18.74 -7.67 25.52
C ASP A 200 18.27 -7.73 24.05
N TYR A 201 16.95 -7.71 23.82
CA TYR A 201 16.39 -7.79 22.47
C TYR A 201 16.91 -6.64 21.60
N SER A 202 17.65 -6.97 20.52
CA SER A 202 18.44 -6.03 19.72
C SER A 202 17.63 -4.84 19.19
N SER A 203 16.33 -5.04 18.89
CA SER A 203 15.48 -3.96 18.41
C SER A 203 15.38 -2.79 19.39
N PHE A 204 15.59 -2.99 20.68
CA PHE A 204 15.56 -1.88 21.65
C PHE A 204 16.68 -0.88 21.40
N SER A 205 17.93 -1.38 21.23
CA SER A 205 19.08 -0.53 20.92
C SER A 205 19.00 0.04 19.49
N GLU A 206 18.48 -0.73 18.55
CA GLU A 206 18.26 -0.29 17.17
C GLU A 206 17.28 0.90 17.12
N HIS A 207 16.15 0.83 17.85
CA HIS A 207 15.19 1.94 17.98
C HIS A 207 15.83 3.18 18.59
N ASP A 208 16.68 3.03 19.61
CA ASP A 208 17.39 4.14 20.24
C ASP A 208 18.30 4.87 19.25
N VAL A 209 19.01 4.11 18.40
CA VAL A 209 19.87 4.70 17.35
C VAL A 209 19.03 5.49 16.35
N ILE A 210 17.93 4.92 15.85
CA ILE A 210 17.03 5.59 14.89
C ILE A 210 16.48 6.89 15.49
N VAL A 211 15.90 6.82 16.71
CA VAL A 211 15.29 7.97 17.37
C VAL A 211 16.33 9.05 17.68
N SER A 212 17.54 8.64 18.10
CA SER A 212 18.65 9.57 18.35
C SER A 212 19.13 10.27 17.08
N ALA A 213 19.27 9.54 15.97
CA ALA A 213 19.67 10.09 14.67
C ALA A 213 18.63 11.13 14.19
N ILE A 214 17.33 10.77 14.27
CA ILE A 214 16.22 11.68 13.92
C ILE A 214 16.26 12.92 14.82
N ALA A 215 16.50 12.77 16.14
CA ALA A 215 16.54 13.88 17.06
C ALA A 215 17.68 14.85 16.81
N LYS A 216 18.81 14.35 16.31
CA LYS A 216 19.99 15.15 15.92
C LYS A 216 19.88 15.76 14.52
N GLY A 217 18.86 15.38 13.73
CA GLY A 217 18.73 15.80 12.33
C GLY A 217 19.72 15.10 11.39
N ASP A 218 20.31 13.96 11.84
CA ASP A 218 21.25 13.18 11.03
C ASP A 218 20.48 12.26 10.08
N CYS A 219 20.26 12.76 8.88
CA CYS A 219 19.45 12.11 7.85
C CYS A 219 20.04 10.77 7.38
N GLU A 220 21.37 10.72 7.22
CA GLU A 220 22.06 9.53 6.70
C GLU A 220 22.10 8.44 7.76
N LEU A 221 22.43 8.79 8.99
CA LEU A 221 22.41 7.85 10.10
C LEU A 221 20.97 7.34 10.38
N ALA A 222 19.95 8.22 10.30
CA ALA A 222 18.56 7.81 10.49
C ALA A 222 18.12 6.76 9.44
N ALA A 223 18.50 6.97 8.18
CA ALA A 223 18.21 6.03 7.10
C ALA A 223 18.99 4.72 7.24
N SER A 224 20.30 4.77 7.48
CA SER A 224 21.13 3.56 7.63
C SER A 224 20.74 2.75 8.85
N ALA A 225 20.46 3.39 9.99
CA ALA A 225 19.97 2.71 11.19
C ALA A 225 18.64 1.99 10.98
N MET A 226 17.71 2.60 10.19
CA MET A 226 16.47 1.92 9.81
C MET A 226 16.73 0.70 8.92
N VAL A 227 17.66 0.78 7.97
CA VAL A 227 18.06 -0.38 7.15
C VAL A 227 18.57 -1.51 8.02
N ASP A 228 19.47 -1.21 8.98
CA ASP A 228 20.06 -2.22 9.85
C ASP A 228 19.02 -2.84 10.79
N HIS A 229 18.12 -2.03 11.33
CA HIS A 229 16.97 -2.52 12.10
C HIS A 229 16.09 -3.48 11.26
N LEU A 230 15.75 -3.11 10.04
CA LEU A 230 14.94 -3.96 9.16
C LEU A 230 15.65 -5.27 8.82
N LYS A 231 16.98 -5.26 8.56
CA LYS A 231 17.78 -6.49 8.36
C LYS A 231 17.71 -7.40 9.57
N SER A 232 17.91 -6.85 10.76
CA SER A 232 17.85 -7.56 12.03
C SER A 232 16.47 -8.19 12.26
N VAL A 233 15.40 -7.45 12.05
CA VAL A 233 14.02 -7.97 12.15
C VAL A 233 13.78 -9.07 11.13
N TYR A 234 14.19 -8.86 9.89
CA TYR A 234 13.99 -9.79 8.79
C TYR A 234 14.69 -11.14 9.01
N SER A 235 15.94 -11.12 9.44
CA SER A 235 16.71 -12.35 9.73
C SER A 235 16.09 -13.21 10.83
N ARG A 236 15.28 -12.63 11.70
CA ARG A 236 14.56 -13.34 12.78
C ARG A 236 13.20 -13.89 12.37
N VAL A 237 12.57 -13.29 11.34
CA VAL A 237 11.20 -13.62 10.95
C VAL A 237 11.14 -14.63 9.81
N LEU A 238 12.14 -14.65 8.91
CA LEU A 238 12.18 -15.62 7.83
C LEU A 238 13.12 -16.79 8.16
N PRO A 239 12.65 -18.03 7.94
CA PRO A 239 13.52 -19.21 8.07
C PRO A 239 14.70 -19.11 7.10
N THR A 240 15.85 -19.62 7.52
CA THR A 240 17.16 -19.62 6.83
C THR A 240 17.16 -20.32 5.44
N SER A 241 16.06 -20.90 5.02
CA SER A 241 15.94 -21.65 3.76
C SER A 241 15.86 -20.78 2.48
N ILE A 242 15.81 -19.44 2.61
CA ILE A 242 15.69 -18.53 1.45
C ILE A 242 17.01 -17.77 1.17
N GLN A 243 18.05 -17.98 1.97
CA GLN A 243 19.34 -17.27 1.80
C GLN A 243 20.29 -17.89 0.77
N SER A 244 19.91 -18.95 0.04
CA SER A 244 20.81 -19.71 -0.83
C SER A 244 20.66 -19.47 -2.34
N ASP A 245 19.82 -18.56 -2.79
CA ASP A 245 19.68 -18.22 -4.21
C ASP A 245 19.86 -16.71 -4.46
N SER A 246 21.11 -16.24 -4.33
CA SER A 246 21.54 -14.90 -4.79
C SER A 246 22.94 -14.97 -5.36
#